data_d0fca6aa26f6b4c11b852cec4dccb1d1
#
_entry.id   d0fca6aa26f6b4c11b852cec4dccb1d1
#
_cell.length_a   1.000
_cell.length_b   1.000
_cell.length_c   1.000
_cell.angle_alpha   90.00
_cell.angle_beta   90.00
_cell.angle_gamma   90.00
#
_symmetry.space_group_name_H-M   'P 1'
#
loop_
_entity.id
_entity.type
_entity.pdbx_description
1 polymer ?
#
loop_
_entity_poly.entity_id
_entity_poly.type
_entity_poly.pdbx_seq_one_letter_code
_entity_poly.pdbx_strand_id
1 'polypeptide(L)'
;MIIDIFLPLSLIFIMFALGLGLTLNDFINLLHTPKAFFVGIMNQMFLLPLVAFIIISLMGITKEIAVGMMILASCPGGVTSNIITKLAKGDTALSISYTAVISILTIVTLPMITGFSMKYFMGADAPPLNLLSLGFTMFLITALPVGIGLSVRSKYKTFADSFEATATKISIILFIIIILGALASEWNTFINNLLKLGPAIILLMVVMITIGYKSSNWFKMNNRQAVTVAIESGIQNGTVGITIGNLIINPETGLSILSIPSGVYGILMYFICLPFVFWYIKN
;
A
#
# COMPACT_ATOMS: atom_id res chain seq x y z
N MET A 1 -8.81 6.40 -21.81
CA MET A 1 -9.34 5.07 -22.20
C MET A 1 -8.37 3.91 -21.93
N ILE A 2 -7.12 3.89 -22.45
CA ILE A 2 -6.19 2.76 -22.19
C ILE A 2 -5.79 2.70 -20.70
N ILE A 3 -5.44 3.82 -20.09
CA ILE A 3 -5.05 3.92 -18.68
C ILE A 3 -6.18 3.47 -17.76
N ASP A 4 -7.41 3.87 -18.03
CA ASP A 4 -8.59 3.58 -17.19
C ASP A 4 -8.94 2.09 -17.13
N ILE A 5 -8.53 1.31 -18.12
CA ILE A 5 -8.71 -0.15 -18.17
C ILE A 5 -7.44 -0.84 -17.65
N PHE A 6 -6.27 -0.36 -18.07
CA PHE A 6 -5.00 -1.01 -17.74
C PHE A 6 -4.67 -0.98 -16.25
N LEU A 7 -4.92 0.15 -15.56
CA LEU A 7 -4.63 0.27 -14.13
C LEU A 7 -5.46 -0.70 -13.28
N PRO A 8 -6.81 -0.72 -13.37
CA PRO A 8 -7.61 -1.66 -12.60
C PRO A 8 -7.30 -3.13 -12.93
N LEU A 9 -7.11 -3.48 -14.21
CA LEU A 9 -6.79 -4.86 -14.62
C LEU A 9 -5.42 -5.29 -14.08
N SER A 10 -4.43 -4.41 -14.14
CA SER A 10 -3.10 -4.69 -13.57
C SER A 10 -3.18 -4.89 -12.07
N LEU A 11 -3.95 -4.04 -11.36
CA LEU A 11 -4.15 -4.18 -9.93
C LEU A 11 -4.88 -5.49 -9.59
N ILE A 12 -5.93 -5.85 -10.32
CA ILE A 12 -6.64 -7.14 -10.17
C ILE A 12 -5.65 -8.31 -10.30
N PHE A 13 -4.78 -8.28 -11.31
CA PHE A 13 -3.79 -9.34 -11.47
C PHE A 13 -2.76 -9.37 -10.33
N ILE A 14 -2.26 -8.20 -9.89
CA ILE A 14 -1.33 -8.07 -8.76
C ILE A 14 -1.97 -8.63 -7.47
N MET A 15 -3.24 -8.31 -7.22
CA MET A 15 -3.98 -8.81 -6.07
C MET A 15 -4.28 -10.31 -6.17
N PHE A 16 -4.59 -10.82 -7.35
CA PHE A 16 -4.71 -12.25 -7.60
C PHE A 16 -3.41 -12.99 -7.31
N ALA A 17 -2.27 -12.47 -7.79
CA ALA A 17 -0.95 -13.04 -7.51
C ALA A 17 -0.62 -13.05 -6.02
N LEU A 18 -1.00 -11.99 -5.28
CA LEU A 18 -0.92 -11.97 -3.82
C LEU A 18 -1.71 -13.12 -3.20
N GLY A 19 -2.96 -13.32 -3.66
CA GLY A 19 -3.84 -14.39 -3.20
C GLY A 19 -3.29 -15.79 -3.50
N LEU A 20 -2.60 -15.98 -4.63
CA LEU A 20 -1.91 -17.24 -4.96
C LEU A 20 -0.77 -17.57 -3.98
N GLY A 21 -0.15 -16.57 -3.37
CA GLY A 21 0.87 -16.76 -2.33
C GLY A 21 0.32 -17.09 -0.95
N LEU A 22 -1.02 -16.97 -0.74
CA LEU A 22 -1.69 -17.16 0.54
C LEU A 22 -2.17 -18.60 0.75
N THR A 23 -2.12 -19.05 2.00
CA THR A 23 -2.77 -20.28 2.47
C THR A 23 -3.75 -19.96 3.60
N LEU A 24 -4.72 -20.85 3.84
CA LEU A 24 -5.61 -20.71 4.99
C LEU A 24 -4.85 -20.74 6.33
N ASN A 25 -3.74 -21.47 6.37
CA ASN A 25 -2.90 -21.53 7.56
C ASN A 25 -2.24 -20.18 7.90
N ASP A 26 -2.02 -19.32 6.91
CA ASP A 26 -1.45 -17.99 7.16
C ASP A 26 -2.40 -17.14 8.01
N PHE A 27 -3.72 -17.25 7.79
CA PHE A 27 -4.71 -16.58 8.64
C PHE A 27 -4.78 -17.19 10.05
N ILE A 28 -4.63 -18.51 10.18
CA ILE A 28 -4.57 -19.19 11.48
C ILE A 28 -3.30 -18.75 12.24
N ASN A 29 -2.18 -18.59 11.55
CA ASN A 29 -0.92 -18.14 12.14
C ASN A 29 -1.02 -16.75 12.77
N LEU A 30 -1.90 -15.87 12.28
CA LEU A 30 -2.15 -14.57 12.91
C LEU A 30 -2.72 -14.73 14.34
N LEU A 31 -3.52 -15.77 14.58
CA LEU A 31 -4.04 -16.08 15.91
C LEU A 31 -2.94 -16.55 16.87
N HIS A 32 -1.86 -17.10 16.34
CA HIS A 32 -0.67 -17.49 17.12
C HIS A 32 0.31 -16.33 17.35
N THR A 33 0.17 -15.23 16.61
CA THR A 33 1.00 -14.03 16.78
C THR A 33 0.17 -12.76 17.05
N PRO A 34 -0.77 -12.79 18.02
CA PRO A 34 -1.79 -11.75 18.19
C PRO A 34 -1.18 -10.38 18.50
N LYS A 35 -0.06 -10.32 19.23
CA LYS A 35 0.62 -9.07 19.55
C LYS A 35 1.16 -8.39 18.29
N ALA A 36 1.88 -9.13 17.45
CA ALA A 36 2.47 -8.60 16.22
C ALA A 36 1.36 -8.12 15.26
N PHE A 37 0.30 -8.90 15.14
CA PHE A 37 -0.86 -8.55 14.32
C PHE A 37 -1.57 -7.29 14.83
N PHE A 38 -1.87 -7.21 16.13
CA PHE A 38 -2.54 -6.05 16.72
C PHE A 38 -1.71 -4.76 16.59
N VAL A 39 -0.42 -4.81 16.94
CA VAL A 39 0.48 -3.65 16.82
C VAL A 39 0.61 -3.22 15.35
N GLY A 40 0.73 -4.18 14.44
CA GLY A 40 0.77 -3.88 13.02
C GLY A 40 -0.52 -3.19 12.53
N ILE A 41 -1.71 -3.70 12.87
CA ILE A 41 -2.99 -3.06 12.53
C ILE A 41 -3.06 -1.65 13.09
N MET A 42 -2.70 -1.46 14.36
CA MET A 42 -2.72 -0.12 14.99
C MET A 42 -1.78 0.85 14.27
N ASN A 43 -0.58 0.39 13.89
CA ASN A 43 0.35 1.21 13.13
C ASN A 43 -0.21 1.56 11.74
N GLN A 44 -0.74 0.57 11.00
CA GLN A 44 -1.18 0.75 9.62
C GLN A 44 -2.50 1.51 9.50
N MET A 45 -3.49 1.15 10.33
CA MET A 45 -4.85 1.67 10.16
C MET A 45 -5.08 2.99 10.88
N PHE A 46 -4.29 3.28 11.94
CA PHE A 46 -4.48 4.48 12.77
C PHE A 46 -3.26 5.39 12.75
N LEU A 47 -2.08 4.88 13.10
CA LEU A 47 -0.90 5.73 13.23
C LEU A 47 -0.41 6.25 11.88
N LEU A 48 -0.41 5.44 10.85
CA LEU A 48 0.04 5.87 9.52
C LEU A 48 -0.80 7.00 8.95
N PRO A 49 -2.16 6.91 8.88
CA PRO A 49 -2.98 8.04 8.45
C PRO A 49 -2.85 9.27 9.36
N LEU A 50 -2.73 9.07 10.67
CA LEU A 50 -2.54 10.18 11.63
C LEU A 50 -1.21 10.89 11.43
N VAL A 51 -0.12 10.15 11.29
CA VAL A 51 1.22 10.71 11.04
C VAL A 51 1.25 11.40 9.67
N ALA A 52 0.63 10.82 8.65
CA ALA A 52 0.49 11.46 7.34
C ALA A 52 -0.25 12.78 7.45
N PHE A 53 -1.39 12.81 8.14
CA PHE A 53 -2.18 14.02 8.36
C PHE A 53 -1.35 15.12 9.07
N ILE A 54 -0.59 14.74 10.10
CA ILE A 54 0.28 15.69 10.83
C ILE A 54 1.39 16.24 9.90
N ILE A 55 2.07 15.38 9.14
CA ILE A 55 3.12 15.78 8.19
C ILE A 55 2.56 16.73 7.13
N ILE A 56 1.42 16.37 6.51
CA ILE A 56 0.72 17.18 5.51
C ILE A 56 0.43 18.57 6.06
N SER A 57 -0.13 18.63 7.27
CA SER A 57 -0.52 19.88 7.92
C SER A 57 0.71 20.74 8.28
N LEU A 58 1.76 20.16 8.84
CA LEU A 58 2.99 20.88 9.21
C LEU A 58 3.77 21.39 8.00
N MET A 59 3.74 20.65 6.88
CA MET A 59 4.45 21.04 5.66
C MET A 59 3.62 21.93 4.73
N GLY A 60 2.40 22.27 5.11
CA GLY A 60 1.52 23.13 4.33
C GLY A 60 1.14 22.53 2.97
N ILE A 61 1.04 21.20 2.88
CA ILE A 61 0.55 20.50 1.70
C ILE A 61 -0.98 20.60 1.71
N THR A 62 -1.57 20.99 0.58
CA THR A 62 -2.99 21.31 0.52
C THR A 62 -3.69 20.67 -0.68
N LYS A 63 -5.00 20.74 -0.71
CA LYS A 63 -5.89 20.33 -1.81
C LYS A 63 -5.66 18.87 -2.24
N GLU A 64 -5.64 18.64 -3.55
CA GLU A 64 -5.58 17.30 -4.16
C GLU A 64 -4.34 16.51 -3.76
N ILE A 65 -3.19 17.19 -3.63
CA ILE A 65 -1.94 16.54 -3.21
C ILE A 65 -2.03 16.02 -1.78
N ALA A 66 -2.65 16.79 -0.88
CA ALA A 66 -2.88 16.36 0.51
C ALA A 66 -3.79 15.13 0.55
N VAL A 67 -4.89 15.15 -0.21
CA VAL A 67 -5.81 14.00 -0.33
C VAL A 67 -5.08 12.79 -0.91
N GLY A 68 -4.29 12.95 -1.95
CA GLY A 68 -3.49 11.87 -2.53
C GLY A 68 -2.50 11.24 -1.55
N MET A 69 -1.87 12.04 -0.68
CA MET A 69 -1.03 11.53 0.42
C MET A 69 -1.84 10.76 1.46
N MET A 70 -3.06 11.20 1.78
CA MET A 70 -3.95 10.48 2.69
C MET A 70 -4.47 9.17 2.09
N ILE A 71 -4.75 9.15 0.78
CA ILE A 71 -5.08 7.90 0.05
C ILE A 71 -3.90 6.93 0.17
N LEU A 72 -2.67 7.37 -0.14
CA LEU A 72 -1.46 6.55 0.00
C LEU A 72 -1.31 5.99 1.42
N ALA A 73 -1.46 6.85 2.44
CA ALA A 73 -1.34 6.45 3.84
C ALA A 73 -2.48 5.53 4.32
N SER A 74 -3.54 5.40 3.55
CA SER A 74 -4.67 4.50 3.84
C SER A 74 -4.61 3.20 3.02
N CYS A 75 -3.61 3.06 2.12
CA CYS A 75 -3.43 1.85 1.33
C CYS A 75 -2.91 0.69 2.20
N PRO A 76 -3.22 -0.56 1.85
CA PRO A 76 -2.58 -1.72 2.48
C PRO A 76 -1.11 -1.82 2.07
N GLY A 77 -0.37 -2.75 2.66
CA GLY A 77 0.88 -3.27 2.09
C GLY A 77 0.63 -3.97 0.74
N GLY A 78 1.65 -4.64 0.22
CA GLY A 78 1.51 -5.32 -1.07
C GLY A 78 2.57 -6.39 -1.30
N VAL A 79 2.64 -6.89 -2.54
CA VAL A 79 3.67 -7.87 -2.94
C VAL A 79 5.07 -7.33 -2.66
N THR A 80 5.27 -6.02 -2.82
CA THR A 80 6.56 -5.35 -2.56
C THR A 80 6.96 -5.40 -1.09
N SER A 81 6.04 -5.13 -0.14
CA SER A 81 6.35 -5.21 1.29
C SER A 81 6.72 -6.64 1.70
N ASN A 82 6.03 -7.64 1.16
CA ASN A 82 6.33 -9.06 1.41
C ASN A 82 7.73 -9.46 0.92
N ILE A 83 8.11 -8.99 -0.28
CA ILE A 83 9.45 -9.22 -0.84
C ILE A 83 10.52 -8.55 0.01
N ILE A 84 10.31 -7.30 0.41
CA ILE A 84 11.24 -6.55 1.24
C ILE A 84 11.37 -7.18 2.63
N THR A 85 10.26 -7.64 3.23
CA THR A 85 10.27 -8.40 4.49
C THR A 85 11.12 -9.68 4.37
N LYS A 86 10.96 -10.41 3.27
CA LYS A 86 11.77 -11.61 2.99
C LYS A 86 13.26 -11.27 2.86
N LEU A 87 13.60 -10.21 2.13
CA LEU A 87 14.99 -9.73 1.96
C LEU A 87 15.60 -9.31 3.30
N ALA A 88 14.82 -8.65 4.16
CA ALA A 88 15.24 -8.23 5.50
C ALA A 88 15.26 -9.39 6.53
N LYS A 89 15.03 -10.64 6.12
CA LYS A 89 14.94 -11.83 6.99
C LYS A 89 13.83 -11.73 8.05
N GLY A 90 12.79 -10.95 7.80
CA GLY A 90 11.59 -10.87 8.63
C GLY A 90 10.75 -12.15 8.59
N ASP A 91 9.61 -12.11 9.25
CA ASP A 91 8.60 -13.16 9.24
C ASP A 91 7.68 -12.97 8.02
N THR A 92 8.00 -13.67 6.92
CA THR A 92 7.28 -13.54 5.65
C THR A 92 5.84 -14.04 5.76
N ALA A 93 5.58 -15.08 6.56
CA ALA A 93 4.23 -15.59 6.76
C ALA A 93 3.35 -14.53 7.46
N LEU A 94 3.88 -13.87 8.50
CA LEU A 94 3.22 -12.76 9.15
C LEU A 94 2.96 -11.60 8.17
N SER A 95 3.95 -11.23 7.34
CA SER A 95 3.84 -10.16 6.34
C SER A 95 2.68 -10.40 5.36
N ILE A 96 2.64 -11.59 4.75
CA ILE A 96 1.64 -11.96 3.75
C ILE A 96 0.23 -11.98 4.38
N SER A 97 0.09 -12.63 5.54
CA SER A 97 -1.17 -12.73 6.26
C SER A 97 -1.68 -11.36 6.69
N TYR A 98 -0.80 -10.52 7.19
CA TYR A 98 -1.08 -9.16 7.61
C TYR A 98 -1.57 -8.31 6.42
N THR A 99 -0.83 -8.30 5.32
CA THR A 99 -1.21 -7.58 4.09
C THR A 99 -2.60 -8.01 3.61
N ALA A 100 -2.93 -9.31 3.65
CA ALA A 100 -4.23 -9.81 3.23
C ALA A 100 -5.37 -9.29 4.10
N VAL A 101 -5.23 -9.33 5.42
CA VAL A 101 -6.26 -8.81 6.34
C VAL A 101 -6.42 -7.31 6.20
N ILE A 102 -5.32 -6.56 6.13
CA ILE A 102 -5.38 -5.10 5.94
C ILE A 102 -6.06 -4.77 4.60
N SER A 103 -5.80 -5.52 3.52
CA SER A 103 -6.47 -5.31 2.24
C SER A 103 -8.00 -5.45 2.33
N ILE A 104 -8.50 -6.32 3.20
CA ILE A 104 -9.94 -6.44 3.47
C ILE A 104 -10.45 -5.23 4.28
N LEU A 105 -9.73 -4.85 5.34
CA LEU A 105 -10.13 -3.74 6.19
C LEU A 105 -10.14 -2.40 5.43
N THR A 106 -9.21 -2.21 4.50
CA THR A 106 -9.10 -0.98 3.69
C THR A 106 -10.28 -0.76 2.74
N ILE A 107 -11.07 -1.79 2.44
CA ILE A 107 -12.33 -1.64 1.67
C ILE A 107 -13.26 -0.60 2.33
N VAL A 108 -13.26 -0.56 3.66
CA VAL A 108 -14.09 0.35 4.45
C VAL A 108 -13.31 1.61 4.86
N THR A 109 -12.10 1.42 5.38
CA THR A 109 -11.36 2.52 6.01
C THR A 109 -10.79 3.51 4.99
N LEU A 110 -10.31 3.05 3.83
CA LEU A 110 -9.77 3.95 2.82
C LEU A 110 -10.84 4.91 2.25
N PRO A 111 -12.06 4.47 1.85
CA PRO A 111 -13.11 5.41 1.44
C PRO A 111 -13.47 6.41 2.53
N MET A 112 -13.56 5.98 3.80
CA MET A 112 -13.88 6.87 4.92
C MET A 112 -12.81 7.93 5.13
N ILE A 113 -11.53 7.53 5.17
CA ILE A 113 -10.40 8.46 5.35
C ILE A 113 -10.29 9.39 4.13
N THR A 114 -10.51 8.88 2.92
CA THR A 114 -10.50 9.68 1.70
C THR A 114 -11.61 10.72 1.72
N GLY A 115 -12.85 10.34 2.06
CA GLY A 115 -13.97 11.26 2.16
C GLY A 115 -13.74 12.35 3.21
N PHE A 116 -13.23 11.99 4.39
CA PHE A 116 -12.80 12.95 5.41
C PHE A 116 -11.72 13.91 4.87
N SER A 117 -10.69 13.36 4.21
CA SER A 117 -9.56 14.15 3.69
C SER A 117 -9.99 15.11 2.59
N MET A 118 -10.86 14.68 1.68
CA MET A 118 -11.43 15.54 0.64
C MET A 118 -12.21 16.72 1.27
N LYS A 119 -13.07 16.42 2.24
CA LYS A 119 -13.82 17.47 2.94
C LYS A 119 -12.90 18.45 3.68
N TYR A 120 -11.84 17.95 4.31
CA TYR A 120 -10.93 18.76 5.12
C TYR A 120 -9.96 19.60 4.27
N PHE A 121 -9.30 18.99 3.27
CA PHE A 121 -8.25 19.65 2.49
C PHE A 121 -8.72 20.37 1.23
N MET A 122 -9.88 19.98 0.67
CA MET A 122 -10.45 20.57 -0.55
C MET A 122 -11.72 21.38 -0.26
N GLY A 123 -12.45 21.10 0.82
CA GLY A 123 -13.65 21.85 1.20
C GLY A 123 -14.71 21.82 0.10
N ALA A 124 -15.13 23.00 -0.38
CA ALA A 124 -16.14 23.14 -1.42
C ALA A 124 -15.66 22.69 -2.81
N ASP A 125 -14.36 22.65 -3.05
CA ASP A 125 -13.75 22.20 -4.32
C ASP A 125 -13.74 20.67 -4.44
N ALA A 126 -14.14 19.93 -3.38
CA ALA A 126 -14.12 18.48 -3.40
C ALA A 126 -15.19 17.93 -4.36
N PRO A 127 -14.81 17.05 -5.32
CA PRO A 127 -15.80 16.38 -6.14
C PRO A 127 -16.71 15.48 -5.28
N PRO A 128 -17.96 15.22 -5.70
CA PRO A 128 -18.85 14.34 -4.98
C PRO A 128 -18.28 12.92 -4.92
N LEU A 129 -18.14 12.37 -3.72
CA LEU A 129 -17.61 11.01 -3.50
C LEU A 129 -18.71 10.11 -2.92
N ASN A 130 -19.06 9.06 -3.64
CA ASN A 130 -19.90 7.99 -3.11
C ASN A 130 -19.03 6.94 -2.42
N LEU A 131 -19.01 6.97 -1.08
CA LEU A 131 -18.18 6.07 -0.25
C LEU A 131 -18.52 4.60 -0.45
N LEU A 132 -19.82 4.26 -0.62
CA LEU A 132 -20.25 2.88 -0.84
C LEU A 132 -19.79 2.36 -2.21
N SER A 133 -19.95 3.19 -3.25
CA SER A 133 -19.48 2.85 -4.60
C SER A 133 -17.97 2.66 -4.62
N LEU A 134 -17.20 3.55 -3.98
CA LEU A 134 -15.76 3.41 -3.89
C LEU A 134 -15.36 2.15 -3.12
N GLY A 135 -15.99 1.86 -1.97
CA GLY A 135 -15.76 0.65 -1.20
C GLY A 135 -16.07 -0.62 -1.99
N PHE A 136 -17.19 -0.63 -2.72
CA PHE A 136 -17.55 -1.76 -3.59
C PHE A 136 -16.55 -1.96 -4.73
N THR A 137 -16.11 -0.88 -5.36
CA THR A 137 -15.07 -0.94 -6.39
C THR A 137 -13.77 -1.48 -5.81
N MET A 138 -13.36 -1.02 -4.63
CA MET A 138 -12.17 -1.55 -3.94
C MET A 138 -12.32 -3.05 -3.65
N PHE A 139 -13.49 -3.50 -3.18
CA PHE A 139 -13.75 -4.93 -3.01
C PHE A 139 -13.49 -5.71 -4.30
N LEU A 140 -14.03 -5.23 -5.43
CA LEU A 140 -13.88 -5.89 -6.74
C LEU A 140 -12.44 -5.93 -7.25
N ILE A 141 -11.65 -4.88 -7.01
CA ILE A 141 -10.28 -4.79 -7.56
C ILE A 141 -9.19 -5.23 -6.59
N THR A 142 -9.51 -5.44 -5.29
CA THR A 142 -8.54 -5.87 -4.28
C THR A 142 -8.92 -7.19 -3.61
N ALA A 143 -9.96 -7.21 -2.78
CA ALA A 143 -10.28 -8.37 -1.96
C ALA A 143 -10.80 -9.57 -2.78
N LEU A 144 -11.63 -9.33 -3.79
CA LEU A 144 -12.15 -10.39 -4.64
C LEU A 144 -11.04 -11.13 -5.40
N PRO A 145 -10.08 -10.45 -6.08
CA PRO A 145 -8.95 -11.12 -6.72
C PRO A 145 -8.06 -11.88 -5.74
N VAL A 146 -7.80 -11.35 -4.53
CA VAL A 146 -7.08 -12.07 -3.48
C VAL A 146 -7.83 -13.34 -3.08
N GLY A 147 -9.15 -13.26 -2.88
CA GLY A 147 -9.99 -14.41 -2.57
C GLY A 147 -9.99 -15.47 -3.66
N ILE A 148 -10.02 -15.05 -4.94
CA ILE A 148 -9.90 -15.96 -6.09
C ILE A 148 -8.54 -16.65 -6.08
N GLY A 149 -7.43 -15.90 -5.92
CA GLY A 149 -6.09 -16.46 -5.84
C GLY A 149 -5.93 -17.49 -4.71
N LEU A 150 -6.40 -17.16 -3.52
CA LEU A 150 -6.43 -18.09 -2.37
C LEU A 150 -7.28 -19.34 -2.66
N SER A 151 -8.41 -19.19 -3.34
CA SER A 151 -9.28 -20.30 -3.72
C SER A 151 -8.60 -21.21 -4.75
N VAL A 152 -7.91 -20.64 -5.73
CA VAL A 152 -7.09 -21.39 -6.68
C VAL A 152 -5.96 -22.12 -5.97
N ARG A 153 -5.27 -21.47 -5.03
CA ARG A 153 -4.23 -22.09 -4.18
C ARG A 153 -4.77 -23.29 -3.40
N SER A 154 -5.94 -23.13 -2.79
CA SER A 154 -6.56 -24.16 -1.98
C SER A 154 -7.00 -25.38 -2.79
N LYS A 155 -7.56 -25.17 -4.01
CA LYS A 155 -8.11 -26.24 -4.85
C LYS A 155 -7.08 -26.86 -5.81
N TYR A 156 -6.16 -26.05 -6.33
CA TYR A 156 -5.20 -26.42 -7.36
C TYR A 156 -3.77 -26.13 -6.91
N LYS A 157 -3.35 -26.77 -5.81
CA LYS A 157 -2.06 -26.51 -5.17
C LYS A 157 -0.88 -26.63 -6.13
N THR A 158 -0.81 -27.70 -6.93
CA THR A 158 0.28 -27.93 -7.88
C THR A 158 0.39 -26.82 -8.92
N PHE A 159 -0.74 -26.34 -9.44
CA PHE A 159 -0.78 -25.19 -10.36
C PHE A 159 -0.29 -23.92 -9.66
N ALA A 160 -0.82 -23.65 -8.47
CA ALA A 160 -0.43 -22.46 -7.70
C ALA A 160 1.06 -22.46 -7.39
N ASP A 161 1.64 -23.59 -6.93
CA ASP A 161 3.07 -23.74 -6.64
C ASP A 161 3.95 -23.48 -7.88
N SER A 162 3.51 -23.91 -9.07
CA SER A 162 4.26 -23.70 -10.31
C SER A 162 4.11 -22.28 -10.88
N PHE A 163 2.95 -21.65 -10.68
CA PHE A 163 2.63 -20.36 -11.30
C PHE A 163 2.93 -19.15 -10.38
N GLU A 164 2.98 -19.32 -9.05
CA GLU A 164 3.18 -18.23 -8.08
C GLU A 164 4.41 -17.36 -8.40
N ALA A 165 5.57 -18.01 -8.66
CA ALA A 165 6.79 -17.28 -8.99
C ALA A 165 6.68 -16.46 -10.27
N THR A 166 5.98 -16.98 -11.27
CA THR A 166 5.72 -16.28 -12.54
C THR A 166 4.73 -15.15 -12.33
N ALA A 167 3.64 -15.39 -11.60
CA ALA A 167 2.65 -14.36 -11.26
C ALA A 167 3.29 -13.20 -10.48
N THR A 168 4.17 -13.49 -9.52
CA THR A 168 4.93 -12.48 -8.79
C THR A 168 5.83 -11.66 -9.71
N LYS A 169 6.55 -12.28 -10.65
CA LYS A 169 7.39 -11.56 -11.63
C LYS A 169 6.54 -10.65 -12.51
N ILE A 170 5.42 -11.15 -13.04
CA ILE A 170 4.49 -10.34 -13.84
C ILE A 170 3.96 -9.17 -13.00
N SER A 171 3.59 -9.39 -11.75
CA SER A 171 3.13 -8.33 -10.83
C SER A 171 4.17 -7.22 -10.64
N ILE A 172 5.44 -7.58 -10.50
CA ILE A 172 6.55 -6.61 -10.39
C ILE A 172 6.69 -5.81 -11.70
N ILE A 173 6.62 -6.49 -12.85
CA ILE A 173 6.69 -5.82 -14.16
C ILE A 173 5.53 -4.86 -14.35
N LEU A 174 4.29 -5.29 -14.06
CA LEU A 174 3.11 -4.44 -14.12
C LEU A 174 3.23 -3.22 -13.19
N PHE A 175 3.72 -3.44 -11.97
CA PHE A 175 3.97 -2.37 -11.01
C PHE A 175 4.97 -1.34 -11.56
N ILE A 176 6.09 -1.79 -12.14
CA ILE A 176 7.09 -0.90 -12.76
C ILE A 176 6.47 -0.12 -13.93
N ILE A 177 5.71 -0.79 -14.81
CA ILE A 177 5.02 -0.13 -15.94
C ILE A 177 4.04 0.93 -15.45
N ILE A 178 3.26 0.64 -14.40
CA ILE A 178 2.32 1.59 -13.80
C ILE A 178 3.06 2.82 -13.28
N ILE A 179 4.13 2.64 -12.50
CA ILE A 179 4.90 3.76 -11.95
C ILE A 179 5.56 4.59 -13.05
N LEU A 180 6.22 3.95 -14.01
CA LEU A 180 6.86 4.67 -15.11
C LEU A 180 5.83 5.37 -15.99
N GLY A 181 4.68 4.75 -16.25
CA GLY A 181 3.57 5.36 -16.96
C GLY A 181 2.98 6.55 -16.18
N ALA A 182 2.82 6.44 -14.87
CA ALA A 182 2.38 7.51 -13.99
C ALA A 182 3.31 8.73 -14.07
N LEU A 183 4.61 8.48 -13.99
CA LEU A 183 5.62 9.54 -14.08
C LEU A 183 5.67 10.18 -15.46
N ALA A 184 5.62 9.37 -16.53
CA ALA A 184 5.71 9.88 -17.89
C ALA A 184 4.49 10.73 -18.28
N SER A 185 3.29 10.34 -17.82
CA SER A 185 2.05 11.08 -18.10
C SER A 185 1.95 12.42 -17.36
N GLU A 186 2.52 12.50 -16.14
CA GLU A 186 2.40 13.67 -15.27
C GLU A 186 3.77 14.25 -14.88
N TRP A 187 4.75 14.19 -15.81
CA TRP A 187 6.13 14.58 -15.53
C TRP A 187 6.27 15.98 -14.96
N ASN A 188 5.60 16.97 -15.54
CA ASN A 188 5.66 18.35 -15.06
C ASN A 188 5.06 18.50 -13.65
N THR A 189 3.92 17.87 -13.42
CA THR A 189 3.26 17.87 -12.10
C THR A 189 4.13 17.16 -11.07
N PHE A 190 4.77 16.05 -11.48
CA PHE A 190 5.71 15.31 -10.63
C PHE A 190 6.89 16.19 -10.21
N ILE A 191 7.62 16.79 -11.17
CA ILE A 191 8.80 17.62 -10.89
C ILE A 191 8.44 18.85 -10.05
N ASN A 192 7.33 19.52 -10.36
CA ASN A 192 6.90 20.72 -9.64
C ASN A 192 6.52 20.43 -8.16
N ASN A 193 6.07 19.20 -7.89
CA ASN A 193 5.69 18.80 -6.54
C ASN A 193 6.79 17.99 -5.82
N LEU A 194 7.85 17.54 -6.51
CA LEU A 194 8.88 16.69 -5.93
C LEU A 194 9.56 17.32 -4.70
N LEU A 195 9.82 18.63 -4.74
CA LEU A 195 10.45 19.34 -3.62
C LEU A 195 9.58 19.39 -2.36
N LYS A 196 8.26 19.37 -2.50
CA LYS A 196 7.32 19.33 -1.37
C LYS A 196 6.98 17.90 -0.98
N LEU A 197 6.68 17.04 -1.95
CA LEU A 197 6.26 15.67 -1.72
C LEU A 197 7.41 14.75 -1.31
N GLY A 198 8.57 14.89 -1.92
CA GLY A 198 9.72 14.04 -1.63
C GLY A 198 10.07 14.01 -0.14
N PRO A 199 10.35 15.18 0.48
CA PRO A 199 10.63 15.25 1.91
C PRO A 199 9.50 14.73 2.79
N ALA A 200 8.23 15.01 2.45
CA ALA A 200 7.07 14.54 3.20
C ALA A 200 6.94 13.01 3.17
N ILE A 201 7.11 12.41 2.00
CA ILE A 201 7.06 10.96 1.80
C ILE A 201 8.22 10.28 2.52
N ILE A 202 9.45 10.82 2.39
CA ILE A 202 10.63 10.30 3.08
C ILE A 202 10.42 10.34 4.59
N LEU A 203 9.95 11.47 5.11
CA LEU A 203 9.67 11.63 6.53
C LEU A 203 8.61 10.63 7.01
N LEU A 204 7.51 10.48 6.26
CA LEU A 204 6.45 9.53 6.57
C LEU A 204 7.00 8.09 6.66
N MET A 205 7.76 7.66 5.66
CA MET A 205 8.36 6.32 5.64
C MET A 205 9.32 6.08 6.80
N VAL A 206 10.27 7.01 7.02
CA VAL A 206 11.28 6.88 8.08
C VAL A 206 10.61 6.84 9.47
N VAL A 207 9.64 7.73 9.70
CA VAL A 207 8.89 7.76 10.95
C VAL A 207 8.12 6.46 11.15
N MET A 208 7.40 5.99 10.14
CA MET A 208 6.56 4.80 10.27
C MET A 208 7.38 3.50 10.39
N ILE A 209 8.47 3.34 9.65
CA ILE A 209 9.41 2.21 9.83
C ILE A 209 9.98 2.23 11.27
N THR A 210 10.36 3.40 11.74
CA THR A 210 10.92 3.57 13.10
C THR A 210 9.87 3.26 14.17
N ILE A 211 8.65 3.79 14.04
CA ILE A 211 7.53 3.50 14.95
C ILE A 211 7.22 2.00 14.94
N GLY A 212 7.12 1.37 13.76
CA GLY A 212 6.85 -0.05 13.62
C GLY A 212 7.89 -0.90 14.34
N TYR A 213 9.18 -0.59 14.20
CA TYR A 213 10.24 -1.31 14.88
C TYR A 213 10.23 -1.06 16.41
N LYS A 214 10.11 0.20 16.85
CA LYS A 214 10.11 0.55 18.28
C LYS A 214 8.88 0.03 19.01
N SER A 215 7.68 0.14 18.41
CA SER A 215 6.45 -0.40 19.00
C SER A 215 6.55 -1.92 19.17
N SER A 216 7.07 -2.63 18.18
CA SER A 216 7.29 -4.07 18.24
C SER A 216 8.24 -4.47 19.39
N ASN A 217 9.33 -3.73 19.56
CA ASN A 217 10.28 -3.97 20.66
C ASN A 217 9.65 -3.66 22.02
N TRP A 218 8.82 -2.62 22.13
CA TRP A 218 8.08 -2.30 23.35
C TRP A 218 7.15 -3.45 23.76
N PHE A 219 6.47 -4.07 22.79
CA PHE A 219 5.63 -5.25 23.04
C PHE A 219 6.42 -6.56 23.15
N LYS A 220 7.78 -6.49 23.20
CA LYS A 220 8.68 -7.65 23.35
C LYS A 220 8.48 -8.73 22.28
N MET A 221 8.31 -8.32 21.04
CA MET A 221 8.28 -9.22 19.90
C MET A 221 9.70 -9.73 19.57
N ASN A 222 9.78 -10.88 18.91
CA ASN A 222 11.06 -11.33 18.38
C ASN A 222 11.53 -10.43 17.22
N ASN A 223 12.82 -10.45 16.92
CA ASN A 223 13.40 -9.55 15.91
C ASN A 223 12.77 -9.72 14.52
N ARG A 224 12.44 -10.95 14.10
CA ARG A 224 11.81 -11.22 12.79
C ARG A 224 10.43 -10.57 12.70
N GLN A 225 9.62 -10.64 13.75
CA GLN A 225 8.31 -9.98 13.84
C GLN A 225 8.46 -8.46 13.88
N ALA A 226 9.44 -7.94 14.63
CA ALA A 226 9.70 -6.50 14.71
C ALA A 226 10.09 -5.91 13.35
N VAL A 227 10.96 -6.61 12.60
CA VAL A 227 11.34 -6.25 11.23
C VAL A 227 10.11 -6.27 10.31
N THR A 228 9.27 -7.30 10.40
CA THR A 228 8.05 -7.40 9.60
C THR A 228 7.09 -6.24 9.86
N VAL A 229 6.77 -5.98 11.13
CA VAL A 229 5.86 -4.88 11.51
C VAL A 229 6.44 -3.52 11.09
N ALA A 230 7.76 -3.34 11.21
CA ALA A 230 8.41 -2.11 10.75
C ALA A 230 8.24 -1.89 9.24
N ILE A 231 8.51 -2.92 8.44
CA ILE A 231 8.40 -2.86 6.97
C ILE A 231 6.94 -2.66 6.56
N GLU A 232 6.01 -3.44 7.09
CA GLU A 232 4.58 -3.33 6.77
C GLU A 232 4.00 -1.97 7.20
N SER A 233 4.47 -1.38 8.30
CA SER A 233 4.03 -0.04 8.73
C SER A 233 4.53 1.07 7.80
N GLY A 234 5.69 0.91 7.19
CA GLY A 234 6.33 1.94 6.38
C GLY A 234 6.18 1.75 4.88
N ILE A 235 5.78 0.56 4.39
CA ILE A 235 5.71 0.25 2.96
C ILE A 235 4.28 0.01 2.52
N GLN A 236 3.80 0.88 1.63
CA GLN A 236 2.44 0.91 1.15
C GLN A 236 2.32 0.43 -0.30
N ASN A 237 1.13 -0.02 -0.67
CA ASN A 237 0.82 -0.40 -2.05
C ASN A 237 0.54 0.84 -2.91
N GLY A 238 1.60 1.37 -3.55
CA GLY A 238 1.49 2.51 -4.45
C GLY A 238 0.53 2.27 -5.62
N THR A 239 0.41 1.02 -6.11
CA THR A 239 -0.52 0.70 -7.22
C THR A 239 -1.98 0.91 -6.81
N VAL A 240 -2.36 0.50 -5.58
CA VAL A 240 -3.69 0.78 -5.04
C VAL A 240 -3.93 2.28 -4.99
N GLY A 241 -2.98 3.05 -4.44
CA GLY A 241 -3.12 4.50 -4.32
C GLY A 241 -3.23 5.21 -5.67
N ILE A 242 -2.44 4.81 -6.68
CA ILE A 242 -2.54 5.33 -8.06
C ILE A 242 -3.93 5.00 -8.64
N THR A 243 -4.37 3.76 -8.54
CA THR A 243 -5.66 3.31 -9.10
C THR A 243 -6.83 4.04 -8.44
N ILE A 244 -6.83 4.14 -7.11
CA ILE A 244 -7.91 4.82 -6.37
C ILE A 244 -7.93 6.32 -6.67
N GLY A 245 -6.77 6.98 -6.70
CA GLY A 245 -6.69 8.38 -7.08
C GLY A 245 -7.29 8.65 -8.46
N ASN A 246 -7.02 7.75 -9.42
CA ASN A 246 -7.55 7.85 -10.79
C ASN A 246 -9.07 7.56 -10.87
N LEU A 247 -9.59 6.67 -10.02
CA LEU A 247 -11.02 6.37 -9.95
C LEU A 247 -11.84 7.51 -9.34
N ILE A 248 -11.26 8.30 -8.43
CA ILE A 248 -11.95 9.43 -7.77
C ILE A 248 -12.03 10.64 -8.69
N ILE A 249 -10.91 11.02 -9.29
CA ILE A 249 -10.85 12.08 -10.29
C ILE A 249 -10.30 11.44 -11.55
N ASN A 250 -11.22 11.14 -12.49
CA ASN A 250 -10.85 10.56 -13.77
C ASN A 250 -10.53 11.70 -14.77
N PRO A 251 -9.26 12.01 -15.02
CA PRO A 251 -8.90 13.05 -15.97
C PRO A 251 -9.15 12.58 -17.39
N GLU A 252 -9.42 13.51 -18.33
CA GLU A 252 -9.59 13.17 -19.76
C GLU A 252 -8.32 12.54 -20.36
N THR A 253 -7.17 12.96 -19.88
CA THR A 253 -5.84 12.42 -20.29
C THR A 253 -4.91 12.30 -19.09
N GLY A 254 -4.05 11.28 -19.09
CA GLY A 254 -3.03 11.09 -18.07
C GLY A 254 -3.55 10.44 -16.79
N LEU A 255 -2.95 10.82 -15.67
CA LEU A 255 -3.29 10.33 -14.34
C LEU A 255 -3.84 11.46 -13.47
N SER A 256 -4.69 11.09 -12.55
CA SER A 256 -5.20 12.00 -11.54
C SER A 256 -4.09 12.61 -10.69
N ILE A 257 -4.21 13.89 -10.37
CA ILE A 257 -3.32 14.56 -9.41
C ILE A 257 -3.34 13.87 -8.02
N LEU A 258 -4.44 13.20 -7.66
CA LEU A 258 -4.54 12.37 -6.45
C LEU A 258 -3.61 11.14 -6.49
N SER A 259 -3.21 10.69 -7.68
CA SER A 259 -2.32 9.53 -7.88
C SER A 259 -0.84 9.87 -7.73
N ILE A 260 -0.47 11.16 -7.84
CA ILE A 260 0.93 11.61 -7.85
C ILE A 260 1.69 11.21 -6.58
N PRO A 261 1.17 11.42 -5.35
CA PRO A 261 1.88 11.00 -4.14
C PRO A 261 2.23 9.51 -4.14
N SER A 262 1.32 8.67 -4.62
CA SER A 262 1.54 7.22 -4.72
C SER A 262 2.58 6.86 -5.78
N GLY A 263 2.64 7.60 -6.88
CA GLY A 263 3.67 7.45 -7.92
C GLY A 263 5.06 7.84 -7.42
N VAL A 264 5.18 9.00 -6.75
CA VAL A 264 6.44 9.46 -6.13
C VAL A 264 6.90 8.45 -5.08
N TYR A 265 5.98 7.99 -4.25
CA TYR A 265 6.24 6.99 -3.22
C TYR A 265 6.78 5.69 -3.79
N GLY A 266 6.18 5.19 -4.87
CA GLY A 266 6.57 3.94 -5.51
C GLY A 266 8.03 3.90 -5.96
N ILE A 267 8.63 5.07 -6.21
CA ILE A 267 10.07 5.19 -6.51
C ILE A 267 10.88 5.34 -5.24
N LEU A 268 10.50 6.29 -4.38
CA LEU A 268 11.28 6.63 -3.18
C LEU A 268 11.36 5.47 -2.19
N MET A 269 10.33 4.61 -2.14
CA MET A 269 10.28 3.52 -1.17
C MET A 269 11.49 2.57 -1.26
N TYR A 270 12.01 2.30 -2.45
CA TYR A 270 13.18 1.42 -2.58
C TYR A 270 14.44 2.09 -2.04
N PHE A 271 14.66 3.37 -2.33
CA PHE A 271 15.83 4.11 -1.85
C PHE A 271 15.83 4.27 -0.33
N ILE A 272 14.65 4.48 0.26
CA ILE A 272 14.52 4.68 1.71
C ILE A 272 14.55 3.33 2.45
N CYS A 273 13.91 2.30 1.89
CA CYS A 273 13.80 1.01 2.55
C CYS A 273 15.11 0.21 2.56
N LEU A 274 15.92 0.26 1.47
CA LEU A 274 17.16 -0.51 1.38
C LEU A 274 18.14 -0.26 2.54
N PRO A 275 18.42 0.97 3.01
CA PRO A 275 19.25 1.19 4.19
C PRO A 275 18.72 0.49 5.44
N PHE A 276 17.40 0.48 5.68
CA PHE A 276 16.78 -0.24 6.80
C PHE A 276 16.94 -1.76 6.65
N VAL A 277 16.73 -2.29 5.44
CA VAL A 277 16.94 -3.71 5.14
C VAL A 277 18.38 -4.13 5.47
N PHE A 278 19.37 -3.36 5.00
CA PHE A 278 20.77 -3.64 5.32
C PHE A 278 21.07 -3.56 6.81
N TRP A 279 20.47 -2.60 7.51
CA TRP A 279 20.62 -2.47 8.94
C TRP A 279 20.02 -3.67 9.68
N TYR A 280 18.81 -4.12 9.29
CA TYR A 280 18.16 -5.29 9.89
C TYR A 280 18.91 -6.61 9.64
N ILE A 281 19.57 -6.75 8.49
CA ILE A 281 20.34 -7.98 8.17
C ILE A 281 21.61 -8.06 9.03
N LYS A 282 22.17 -6.90 9.42
CA LYS A 282 23.40 -6.84 10.20
C LYS A 282 23.20 -7.00 11.71
N ASN A 283 22.02 -6.64 12.22
CA ASN A 283 21.65 -6.71 13.63
C ASN A 283 20.63 -7.84 13.89
#